data_7dc7a962c436b9f543418b38c4bbd97e
#
_entry.id   7dc7a962c436b9f543418b38c4bbd97e
#
_cell.length_a   1.000
_cell.length_b   1.000
_cell.length_c   1.000
_cell.angle_alpha   90.00
_cell.angle_beta   90.00
_cell.angle_gamma   90.00
#
_symmetry.space_group_name_H-M   'P 1'
#
loop_
_entity.id
_entity.type
_entity.pdbx_description
1 polymer ?
#
loop_
_entity_poly.entity_id
_entity_poly.type
_entity_poly.pdbx_seq_one_letter_code
_entity_poly.pdbx_strand_id
1 'polypeptide(L)'
;AEDRLCICGYRKGTAVKDESWYGICKRSLSAIGQTDETEKVVYETPQELDVAAVQTGVTKELTRPDFPWLTQPAAEENPLAKPYTPSRPDEDDNDVALVSPIGEDGSNRYRRGRIIHKLLQFMPDVHSADKAQIIDEFLRKNAPELTSAQAGRIRAEVLTLLNNPQFGSLFGPGSKAEVPVIGEADGKIISAQVDRLVVTENKVMIVDFKTNRPAAKTPADVPPVYVKQLRAYRDLLARIYPAKQVQSYILWTDTAQIMQIE
;
A
#
# COMPACT_ATOMS: atom_id res chain seq x y z
N ALA A 1 27.21 -3.29 5.89
CA ALA A 1 28.03 -2.88 7.05
C ALA A 1 29.49 -3.05 6.65
N GLU A 2 30.29 -2.02 6.82
CA GLU A 2 31.72 -2.09 6.53
C GLU A 2 32.49 -2.68 7.71
N ASP A 3 32.11 -2.29 8.93
CA ASP A 3 32.90 -2.63 10.14
C ASP A 3 32.18 -3.64 11.04
N ARG A 4 30.87 -3.54 11.17
CA ARG A 4 30.11 -4.39 12.09
C ARG A 4 28.68 -4.66 11.62
N LEU A 5 28.28 -5.91 11.65
CA LEU A 5 26.88 -6.35 11.46
C LEU A 5 26.38 -6.98 12.76
N CYS A 6 25.31 -6.44 13.32
CA CYS A 6 24.63 -7.02 14.48
C CYS A 6 23.31 -7.63 14.07
N ILE A 7 23.10 -8.90 14.40
CA ILE A 7 21.86 -9.62 14.17
C ILE A 7 21.19 -9.88 15.50
N CYS A 8 20.02 -9.27 15.74
CA CYS A 8 19.26 -9.40 16.99
C CYS A 8 17.95 -10.11 16.73
N GLY A 9 17.52 -10.95 17.68
CA GLY A 9 16.21 -11.57 17.71
C GLY A 9 15.39 -11.09 18.89
N TYR A 10 14.10 -10.79 18.68
CA TYR A 10 13.17 -10.50 19.76
C TYR A 10 12.36 -11.75 20.08
N ARG A 11 12.24 -12.06 21.38
CA ARG A 11 11.47 -13.21 21.89
C ARG A 11 10.32 -12.73 22.78
N LYS A 12 9.09 -13.08 22.43
CA LYS A 12 7.89 -12.82 23.23
C LYS A 12 7.39 -14.15 23.80
N GLY A 13 7.98 -14.59 24.93
CA GLY A 13 7.47 -15.71 25.72
C GLY A 13 7.72 -17.14 25.20
N THR A 14 7.93 -17.36 23.93
CA THR A 14 8.16 -18.68 23.32
C THR A 14 9.60 -18.85 22.84
N ALA A 15 10.07 -20.10 22.75
CA ALA A 15 11.38 -20.40 22.19
C ALA A 15 11.48 -19.92 20.74
N VAL A 16 12.65 -19.44 20.35
CA VAL A 16 12.93 -19.08 18.97
C VAL A 16 12.93 -20.36 18.13
N LYS A 17 12.13 -20.38 17.05
CA LYS A 17 12.10 -21.53 16.15
C LYS A 17 13.41 -21.62 15.35
N ASP A 18 13.98 -22.81 15.25
CA ASP A 18 15.24 -23.05 14.53
C ASP A 18 15.15 -22.67 13.04
N GLU A 19 13.97 -22.75 12.46
CA GLU A 19 13.70 -22.39 11.05
C GLU A 19 13.50 -20.89 10.87
N SER A 20 13.45 -20.08 11.96
CA SER A 20 13.39 -18.63 11.84
C SER A 20 14.69 -18.07 11.28
N TRP A 21 14.59 -16.91 10.60
CA TRP A 21 15.79 -16.23 10.08
C TRP A 21 16.87 -16.05 11.15
N TYR A 22 16.48 -15.65 12.37
CA TYR A 22 17.41 -15.52 13.50
C TYR A 22 18.00 -16.86 13.91
N GLY A 23 17.19 -17.94 13.96
CA GLY A 23 17.67 -19.30 14.30
C GLY A 23 18.68 -19.83 13.28
N ILE A 24 18.40 -19.58 12.00
CA ILE A 24 19.32 -19.94 10.91
C ILE A 24 20.65 -19.19 11.04
N CYS A 25 20.59 -17.85 11.21
CA CYS A 25 21.79 -17.02 11.37
C CYS A 25 22.59 -17.41 12.63
N LYS A 26 21.91 -17.61 13.77
CA LYS A 26 22.57 -18.02 15.02
C LYS A 26 23.33 -19.35 14.82
N ARG A 27 22.68 -20.35 14.23
CA ARG A 27 23.26 -21.66 13.97
C ARG A 27 24.47 -21.58 13.03
N SER A 28 24.35 -20.82 11.95
CA SER A 28 25.44 -20.66 10.98
C SER A 28 26.63 -19.91 11.60
N LEU A 29 26.39 -18.86 12.35
CA LEU A 29 27.45 -18.11 13.03
C LEU A 29 28.10 -18.91 14.17
N SER A 30 27.33 -19.74 14.90
CA SER A 30 27.88 -20.60 15.95
C SER A 30 28.85 -21.66 15.41
N ALA A 31 28.76 -22.01 14.12
CA ALA A 31 29.67 -22.95 13.50
C ALA A 31 31.06 -22.35 13.18
N ILE A 32 31.17 -21.02 13.08
CA ILE A 32 32.39 -20.32 12.67
C ILE A 32 32.86 -19.25 13.68
N GLY A 33 32.00 -18.84 14.61
CA GLY A 33 32.23 -17.80 15.60
C GLY A 33 32.50 -18.37 17.00
N GLN A 34 32.80 -17.47 17.93
CA GLN A 34 32.96 -17.78 19.36
C GLN A 34 31.72 -17.33 20.12
N THR A 35 31.26 -18.13 21.06
CA THR A 35 30.13 -17.78 21.94
C THR A 35 30.69 -17.21 23.26
N ASP A 36 30.25 -16.03 23.63
CA ASP A 36 30.62 -15.41 24.89
C ASP A 36 29.75 -15.90 26.07
N GLU A 37 30.08 -15.45 27.29
CA GLU A 37 29.36 -15.83 28.52
C GLU A 37 27.90 -15.40 28.54
N THR A 38 27.48 -14.51 27.65
CA THR A 38 26.11 -14.00 27.49
C THR A 38 25.32 -14.74 26.39
N GLU A 39 25.84 -15.86 25.90
CA GLU A 39 25.30 -16.63 24.77
C GLU A 39 25.27 -15.85 23.43
N LYS A 40 26.04 -14.76 23.34
CA LYS A 40 26.21 -14.01 22.10
C LYS A 40 27.29 -14.67 21.26
N VAL A 41 26.99 -14.89 20.00
CA VAL A 41 27.97 -15.41 19.02
C VAL A 41 28.67 -14.25 18.33
N VAL A 42 30.00 -14.23 18.41
CA VAL A 42 30.84 -13.22 17.76
C VAL A 42 31.72 -13.93 16.71
N TYR A 43 31.71 -13.38 15.51
CA TYR A 43 32.62 -13.76 14.45
C TYR A 43 33.40 -12.53 14.00
N GLU A 44 34.70 -12.61 14.09
CA GLU A 44 35.61 -11.55 13.63
C GLU A 44 36.46 -12.07 12.48
N THR A 45 36.42 -11.41 11.36
CA THR A 45 37.33 -11.69 10.27
C THR A 45 38.71 -11.19 10.69
N PRO A 46 39.76 -12.04 10.67
CA PRO A 46 41.13 -11.57 10.94
C PRO A 46 41.45 -10.44 9.93
N GLN A 47 41.54 -9.21 10.42
CA GLN A 47 42.16 -8.19 9.63
C GLN A 47 43.66 -8.47 9.68
N GLU A 48 44.26 -8.76 8.53
CA GLU A 48 45.69 -8.55 8.36
C GLU A 48 45.96 -7.05 8.54
N LEU A 49 46.24 -6.64 9.77
CA LEU A 49 46.73 -5.31 10.02
C LEU A 49 48.10 -5.25 9.35
N ASP A 50 48.19 -4.50 8.28
CA ASP A 50 49.47 -4.12 7.69
C ASP A 50 50.21 -3.23 8.72
N VAL A 51 51.03 -3.90 9.57
CA VAL A 51 51.74 -3.28 10.71
C VAL A 51 52.78 -2.28 10.25
N ALA A 52 52.96 -2.10 8.95
CA ALA A 52 53.97 -1.19 8.36
C ALA A 52 53.60 0.31 8.45
N ALA A 53 52.40 0.67 8.89
CA ALA A 53 51.96 2.07 8.90
C ALA A 53 51.69 2.67 10.29
N VAL A 54 52.06 2.02 11.39
CA VAL A 54 52.03 2.68 12.70
C VAL A 54 53.28 3.50 12.87
N GLN A 55 53.36 4.64 12.19
CA GLN A 55 54.28 5.72 12.60
C GLN A 55 53.81 6.24 13.96
N THR A 56 54.56 5.91 15.00
CA THR A 56 54.53 6.56 16.31
C THR A 56 54.78 8.05 16.11
N GLY A 57 53.73 8.81 16.01
CA GLY A 57 53.88 10.24 15.81
C GLY A 57 52.59 10.98 16.19
N VAL A 58 52.61 11.56 17.37
CA VAL A 58 51.72 12.59 17.86
C VAL A 58 50.33 12.08 18.26
N THR A 59 50.15 11.85 19.53
CA THR A 59 48.86 11.96 20.22
C THR A 59 48.29 13.35 19.95
N LYS A 60 47.63 13.51 18.83
CA LYS A 60 46.75 14.65 18.59
C LYS A 60 45.64 14.47 19.60
N GLU A 61 45.65 15.32 20.65
CA GLU A 61 44.46 15.42 21.53
C GLU A 61 43.27 15.55 20.59
N LEU A 62 42.43 14.49 20.54
CA LEU A 62 41.15 14.55 19.88
C LEU A 62 40.32 15.52 20.70
N THR A 63 40.44 16.81 20.41
CA THR A 63 39.46 17.78 20.84
C THR A 63 38.14 17.26 20.34
N ARG A 64 37.29 16.75 21.26
CA ARG A 64 35.91 16.37 20.91
C ARG A 64 35.29 17.57 20.20
N PRO A 65 34.85 17.42 18.95
CA PRO A 65 34.17 18.51 18.30
C PRO A 65 32.99 18.89 19.19
N ASP A 66 32.92 20.16 19.55
CA ASP A 66 31.79 20.71 20.28
C ASP A 66 30.60 20.75 19.29
N PHE A 67 29.58 19.96 19.56
CA PHE A 67 28.35 19.96 18.81
C PHE A 67 27.30 20.71 19.62
N PRO A 68 27.17 22.04 19.49
CA PRO A 68 26.23 22.84 20.26
C PRO A 68 24.78 22.36 20.15
N TRP A 69 24.44 21.70 19.04
CA TRP A 69 23.10 21.14 18.82
C TRP A 69 22.80 19.93 19.73
N LEU A 70 23.82 19.25 20.29
CA LEU A 70 23.61 18.13 21.23
C LEU A 70 23.07 18.59 22.58
N THR A 71 23.29 19.83 22.95
CA THR A 71 22.89 20.45 24.22
C THR A 71 21.67 21.35 24.08
N GLN A 72 21.22 21.60 22.85
CA GLN A 72 20.01 22.38 22.60
C GLN A 72 18.80 21.46 22.65
N PRO A 73 17.72 21.86 23.37
CA PRO A 73 16.46 21.17 23.26
C PRO A 73 16.04 21.11 21.79
N ALA A 74 15.54 19.96 21.35
CA ALA A 74 14.93 19.88 20.03
C ALA A 74 13.85 20.98 19.90
N ALA A 75 13.78 21.62 18.76
CA ALA A 75 12.67 22.53 18.48
C ALA A 75 11.35 21.81 18.71
N GLU A 76 10.38 22.48 19.33
CA GLU A 76 9.04 21.92 19.44
C GLU A 76 8.54 21.56 18.04
N GLU A 77 8.47 20.26 17.77
CA GLU A 77 7.86 19.77 16.56
C GLU A 77 6.37 20.03 16.66
N ASN A 78 5.81 20.79 15.72
CA ASN A 78 4.37 20.79 15.54
C ASN A 78 3.93 19.33 15.35
N PRO A 79 2.91 18.86 16.12
CA PRO A 79 2.43 17.50 15.95
C PRO A 79 2.16 17.29 14.46
N LEU A 80 2.87 16.32 13.87
CA LEU A 80 2.69 15.97 12.46
C LEU A 80 1.21 15.77 12.22
N ALA A 81 0.63 16.61 11.38
CA ALA A 81 -0.76 16.47 11.01
C ALA A 81 -0.99 15.05 10.52
N LYS A 82 -1.89 14.31 11.16
CA LYS A 82 -2.20 12.94 10.72
C LYS A 82 -2.61 13.00 9.26
N PRO A 83 -2.01 12.18 8.39
CA PRO A 83 -2.39 12.17 6.98
C PRO A 83 -3.89 11.87 6.86
N TYR A 84 -4.60 12.73 6.20
CA TYR A 84 -6.00 12.51 5.86
C TYR A 84 -6.09 11.47 4.74
N THR A 85 -6.88 10.44 4.95
CA THR A 85 -7.11 9.39 3.94
C THR A 85 -8.53 9.55 3.40
N PRO A 86 -8.72 10.10 2.19
CA PRO A 86 -10.06 10.42 1.66
C PRO A 86 -11.00 9.20 1.51
N SER A 87 -10.45 7.99 1.38
CA SER A 87 -11.20 6.73 1.37
C SER A 87 -11.64 6.27 2.79
N ARG A 88 -11.13 6.93 3.83
CA ARG A 88 -11.50 6.71 5.23
C ARG A 88 -11.70 8.07 5.88
N PRO A 89 -12.87 8.71 5.71
CA PRO A 89 -13.16 9.98 6.35
C PRO A 89 -13.03 9.85 7.86
N ASP A 90 -12.47 10.87 8.50
CA ASP A 90 -12.36 10.94 9.95
C ASP A 90 -13.77 10.88 10.59
N GLU A 91 -13.84 10.39 11.83
CA GLU A 91 -15.10 10.22 12.58
C GLU A 91 -15.90 11.54 12.76
N ASP A 92 -15.28 12.69 12.48
CA ASP A 92 -15.93 14.00 12.51
C ASP A 92 -16.75 14.34 11.24
N ASP A 93 -16.61 13.58 10.15
CA ASP A 93 -17.42 13.73 8.92
C ASP A 93 -18.75 12.94 9.08
N ASN A 94 -19.60 13.36 10.01
CA ASN A 94 -20.84 12.70 10.45
C ASN A 94 -21.97 12.64 9.40
N ASP A 95 -21.74 12.91 8.13
CA ASP A 95 -22.82 13.07 7.14
C ASP A 95 -23.12 11.82 6.28
N VAL A 96 -22.41 10.74 6.45
CA VAL A 96 -22.80 9.48 5.80
C VAL A 96 -22.68 8.35 6.82
N ALA A 97 -23.80 7.77 7.19
CA ALA A 97 -23.84 6.51 7.91
C ALA A 97 -23.11 5.44 7.10
N LEU A 98 -21.79 5.38 7.21
CA LEU A 98 -21.01 4.24 6.82
C LEU A 98 -21.53 3.11 7.70
N VAL A 99 -22.30 2.21 7.11
CA VAL A 99 -22.80 1.02 7.78
C VAL A 99 -21.58 0.36 8.43
N SER A 100 -21.55 0.39 9.77
CA SER A 100 -20.47 -0.18 10.56
C SER A 100 -20.17 -1.60 10.06
N PRO A 101 -18.90 -1.97 9.84
CA PRO A 101 -18.53 -3.34 9.45
C PRO A 101 -18.84 -4.40 10.52
N ILE A 102 -19.36 -4.00 11.68
CA ILE A 102 -19.66 -4.87 12.84
C ILE A 102 -21.00 -5.62 12.68
N GLY A 103 -21.88 -5.25 11.72
CA GLY A 103 -23.08 -6.03 11.41
C GLY A 103 -22.75 -7.20 10.48
N GLU A 104 -23.38 -8.36 10.67
CA GLU A 104 -23.15 -9.58 9.86
C GLU A 104 -23.26 -9.32 8.35
N ASP A 105 -24.20 -8.47 7.92
CA ASP A 105 -24.37 -8.06 6.53
C ASP A 105 -23.28 -7.07 6.05
N GLY A 106 -22.75 -6.24 6.93
CA GLY A 106 -21.68 -5.28 6.63
C GLY A 106 -20.35 -5.97 6.32
N SER A 107 -19.99 -6.98 7.09
CA SER A 107 -18.76 -7.77 6.92
C SER A 107 -18.69 -8.44 5.52
N ASN A 108 -19.76 -9.05 5.07
CA ASN A 108 -19.82 -9.73 3.78
C ASN A 108 -19.78 -8.77 2.58
N ARG A 109 -20.42 -7.60 2.68
CA ARG A 109 -20.36 -6.56 1.64
C ARG A 109 -18.96 -6.00 1.49
N TYR A 110 -18.28 -5.70 2.60
CA TYR A 110 -16.91 -5.19 2.61
C TYR A 110 -15.94 -6.20 2.01
N ARG A 111 -16.10 -7.48 2.37
CA ARG A 111 -15.26 -8.57 1.86
C ARG A 111 -15.45 -8.76 0.36
N ARG A 112 -16.70 -8.74 -0.14
CA ARG A 112 -17.00 -8.80 -1.57
C ARG A 112 -16.31 -7.65 -2.33
N GLY A 113 -16.43 -6.43 -1.82
CA GLY A 113 -15.77 -5.26 -2.42
C GLY A 113 -14.28 -5.46 -2.56
N ARG A 114 -13.59 -5.83 -1.47
CA ARG A 114 -12.15 -6.09 -1.49
C ARG A 114 -11.72 -7.18 -2.47
N ILE A 115 -12.52 -8.22 -2.62
CA ILE A 115 -12.26 -9.31 -3.58
C ILE A 115 -12.35 -8.78 -5.01
N ILE A 116 -13.38 -8.01 -5.34
CA ILE A 116 -13.56 -7.42 -6.68
C ILE A 116 -12.42 -6.46 -7.00
N HIS A 117 -12.05 -5.54 -6.08
CA HIS A 117 -10.90 -4.65 -6.25
C HIS A 117 -9.61 -5.43 -6.52
N LYS A 118 -9.34 -6.48 -5.73
CA LYS A 118 -8.20 -7.36 -5.95
C LYS A 118 -8.21 -8.02 -7.32
N LEU A 119 -9.33 -8.54 -7.76
CA LEU A 119 -9.45 -9.15 -9.07
C LEU A 119 -9.24 -8.13 -10.19
N LEU A 120 -9.83 -6.93 -10.08
CA LEU A 120 -9.63 -5.85 -11.05
C LEU A 120 -8.20 -5.27 -11.02
N GLN A 121 -7.48 -5.42 -9.92
CA GLN A 121 -6.07 -5.07 -9.83
C GLN A 121 -5.20 -5.99 -10.68
N PHE A 122 -5.34 -7.31 -10.56
CA PHE A 122 -4.41 -8.29 -11.12
C PHE A 122 -4.85 -8.88 -12.47
N MET A 123 -6.16 -9.08 -12.68
CA MET A 123 -6.66 -9.78 -13.85
C MET A 123 -6.43 -9.07 -15.20
N PRO A 124 -6.32 -7.73 -15.29
CA PRO A 124 -5.97 -7.09 -16.55
C PRO A 124 -4.64 -7.55 -17.11
N ASP A 125 -3.64 -7.79 -16.25
CA ASP A 125 -2.29 -8.18 -16.63
C ASP A 125 -2.15 -9.67 -16.94
N VAL A 126 -3.20 -10.46 -16.70
CA VAL A 126 -3.21 -11.89 -17.00
C VAL A 126 -3.46 -12.11 -18.49
N HIS A 127 -2.43 -12.56 -19.20
CA HIS A 127 -2.47 -12.87 -20.63
C HIS A 127 -2.91 -14.33 -20.85
N SER A 128 -4.07 -14.71 -20.36
CA SER A 128 -4.61 -16.06 -20.52
C SER A 128 -6.02 -16.02 -21.06
N ALA A 129 -6.33 -16.97 -21.95
CA ALA A 129 -7.71 -17.23 -22.36
C ALA A 129 -8.57 -17.72 -21.18
N ASP A 130 -7.94 -18.26 -20.13
CA ASP A 130 -8.61 -18.92 -19.00
C ASP A 130 -8.81 -18.00 -17.80
N LYS A 131 -9.02 -16.70 -18.02
CA LYS A 131 -9.30 -15.74 -16.92
C LYS A 131 -10.40 -16.22 -15.99
N ALA A 132 -11.41 -16.87 -16.50
CA ALA A 132 -12.53 -17.42 -15.71
C ALA A 132 -12.03 -18.45 -14.69
N GLN A 133 -11.19 -19.39 -15.12
CA GLN A 133 -10.63 -20.42 -14.26
C GLN A 133 -9.72 -19.82 -13.19
N ILE A 134 -8.88 -18.86 -13.56
CA ILE A 134 -7.97 -18.17 -12.61
C ILE A 134 -8.77 -17.41 -11.55
N ILE A 135 -9.88 -16.76 -11.93
CA ILE A 135 -10.79 -16.12 -10.99
C ILE A 135 -11.40 -17.15 -10.04
N ASP A 136 -11.87 -18.29 -10.54
CA ASP A 136 -12.44 -19.34 -9.70
C ASP A 136 -11.43 -19.91 -8.71
N GLU A 137 -10.21 -20.15 -9.13
CA GLU A 137 -9.10 -20.59 -8.26
C GLU A 137 -8.79 -19.54 -7.19
N PHE A 138 -8.73 -18.27 -7.58
CA PHE A 138 -8.52 -17.16 -6.65
C PHE A 138 -9.64 -17.09 -5.60
N LEU A 139 -10.90 -17.19 -6.01
CA LEU A 139 -12.06 -17.17 -5.11
C LEU A 139 -12.04 -18.35 -4.16
N ARG A 140 -11.79 -19.56 -4.66
CA ARG A 140 -11.70 -20.77 -3.84
C ARG A 140 -10.62 -20.66 -2.76
N LYS A 141 -9.48 -20.03 -3.07
CA LYS A 141 -8.36 -19.87 -2.16
C LYS A 141 -8.56 -18.74 -1.15
N ASN A 142 -9.10 -17.61 -1.58
CA ASN A 142 -9.14 -16.38 -0.78
C ASN A 142 -10.51 -16.07 -0.16
N ALA A 143 -11.55 -16.79 -0.57
CA ALA A 143 -12.92 -16.64 -0.07
C ALA A 143 -13.66 -18.00 -0.06
N PRO A 144 -13.14 -19.02 0.66
CA PRO A 144 -13.68 -20.36 0.67
C PRO A 144 -15.10 -20.46 1.25
N GLU A 145 -15.54 -19.44 1.98
CA GLU A 145 -16.88 -19.35 2.56
C GLU A 145 -17.96 -18.92 1.56
N LEU A 146 -17.58 -18.45 0.36
CA LEU A 146 -18.55 -18.10 -0.67
C LEU A 146 -19.25 -19.35 -1.22
N THR A 147 -20.56 -19.27 -1.34
CA THR A 147 -21.28 -20.29 -2.10
C THR A 147 -20.90 -20.24 -3.59
N SER A 148 -21.07 -21.35 -4.30
CA SER A 148 -20.80 -21.42 -5.75
C SER A 148 -21.57 -20.34 -6.53
N ALA A 149 -22.80 -20.03 -6.10
CA ALA A 149 -23.62 -18.99 -6.71
C ALA A 149 -23.04 -17.58 -6.47
N GLN A 150 -22.49 -17.30 -5.28
CA GLN A 150 -21.84 -16.02 -4.96
C GLN A 150 -20.53 -15.86 -5.73
N ALA A 151 -19.71 -16.90 -5.75
CA ALA A 151 -18.47 -16.93 -6.52
C ALA A 151 -18.71 -16.72 -8.02
N GLY A 152 -19.71 -17.41 -8.57
CA GLY A 152 -20.13 -17.26 -9.97
C GLY A 152 -20.60 -15.85 -10.33
N ARG A 153 -21.29 -15.14 -9.42
CA ARG A 153 -21.70 -13.74 -9.62
C ARG A 153 -20.48 -12.81 -9.64
N ILE A 154 -19.53 -12.97 -8.72
CA ILE A 154 -18.31 -12.16 -8.68
C ILE A 154 -17.50 -12.37 -9.96
N ARG A 155 -17.33 -13.63 -10.38
CA ARG A 155 -16.64 -13.95 -11.64
C ARG A 155 -17.30 -13.28 -12.84
N ALA A 156 -18.63 -13.40 -12.96
CA ALA A 156 -19.37 -12.81 -14.06
C ALA A 156 -19.23 -11.27 -14.09
N GLU A 157 -19.34 -10.62 -12.93
CA GLU A 157 -19.17 -9.18 -12.78
C GLU A 157 -17.79 -8.72 -13.24
N VAL A 158 -16.72 -9.35 -12.76
CA VAL A 158 -15.35 -9.03 -13.14
C VAL A 158 -15.11 -9.25 -14.63
N LEU A 159 -15.54 -10.38 -15.18
CA LEU A 159 -15.39 -10.67 -16.61
C LEU A 159 -16.18 -9.70 -17.48
N THR A 160 -17.37 -9.28 -17.07
CA THR A 160 -18.16 -8.27 -17.77
C THR A 160 -17.38 -6.96 -17.89
N LEU A 161 -16.72 -6.52 -16.83
CA LEU A 161 -15.91 -5.30 -16.83
C LEU A 161 -14.67 -5.45 -17.72
N LEU A 162 -13.92 -6.53 -17.55
CA LEU A 162 -12.68 -6.76 -18.30
C LEU A 162 -12.90 -6.94 -19.82
N ASN A 163 -14.03 -7.51 -20.21
CA ASN A 163 -14.37 -7.76 -21.60
C ASN A 163 -15.19 -6.62 -22.24
N ASN A 164 -15.53 -5.58 -21.48
CA ASN A 164 -16.28 -4.45 -22.03
C ASN A 164 -15.34 -3.55 -22.87
N PRO A 165 -15.60 -3.39 -24.18
CA PRO A 165 -14.75 -2.57 -25.05
C PRO A 165 -14.64 -1.10 -24.59
N GLN A 166 -15.67 -0.57 -23.92
CA GLN A 166 -15.66 0.79 -23.39
C GLN A 166 -14.57 1.00 -22.32
N PHE A 167 -14.15 -0.07 -21.65
CA PHE A 167 -13.15 -0.05 -20.59
C PHE A 167 -11.75 -0.48 -21.05
N GLY A 168 -11.55 -0.67 -22.35
CA GLY A 168 -10.28 -1.15 -22.90
C GLY A 168 -9.08 -0.27 -22.50
N SER A 169 -9.26 1.06 -22.45
CA SER A 169 -8.22 1.97 -21.97
C SER A 169 -7.96 1.89 -20.47
N LEU A 170 -8.99 1.53 -19.68
CA LEU A 170 -8.84 1.38 -18.23
C LEU A 170 -8.02 0.15 -17.85
N PHE A 171 -8.09 -0.90 -18.66
CA PHE A 171 -7.43 -2.17 -18.39
C PHE A 171 -6.30 -2.49 -19.37
N GLY A 172 -5.92 -1.49 -20.20
CA GLY A 172 -4.87 -1.63 -21.19
C GLY A 172 -3.46 -1.25 -20.65
N PRO A 173 -2.43 -1.36 -21.51
CA PRO A 173 -1.02 -1.19 -21.12
C PRO A 173 -0.64 0.17 -20.52
N GLY A 174 -1.39 1.23 -20.80
CA GLY A 174 -1.16 2.57 -20.24
C GLY A 174 -1.77 2.82 -18.86
N SER A 175 -2.43 1.81 -18.30
CA SER A 175 -3.15 1.89 -17.05
C SER A 175 -2.35 1.28 -15.90
N LYS A 176 -2.46 1.89 -14.72
CA LYS A 176 -1.83 1.41 -13.48
C LYS A 176 -2.88 1.18 -12.41
N ALA A 177 -2.77 0.06 -11.69
CA ALA A 177 -3.66 -0.27 -10.58
C ALA A 177 -3.08 0.17 -9.24
N GLU A 178 -3.95 0.49 -8.29
CA GLU A 178 -3.61 0.72 -6.88
C GLU A 178 -2.44 1.72 -6.72
N VAL A 179 -2.55 2.87 -7.39
CA VAL A 179 -1.47 3.86 -7.40
C VAL A 179 -1.48 4.69 -6.12
N PRO A 180 -0.44 4.61 -5.27
CA PRO A 180 -0.35 5.46 -4.10
C PRO A 180 -0.07 6.91 -4.51
N VAL A 181 -0.79 7.84 -3.90
CA VAL A 181 -0.61 9.29 -4.10
C VAL A 181 -0.53 9.96 -2.74
N ILE A 182 0.55 10.68 -2.51
CA ILE A 182 0.75 11.45 -1.28
C ILE A 182 1.06 12.89 -1.66
N GLY A 183 0.46 13.83 -0.96
CA GLY A 183 0.71 15.24 -1.17
C GLY A 183 -0.09 16.11 -0.21
N GLU A 184 0.07 17.43 -0.31
CA GLU A 184 -0.67 18.39 0.47
C GLU A 184 -1.77 19.01 -0.38
N ALA A 185 -2.99 19.08 0.15
CA ALA A 185 -4.09 19.86 -0.40
C ALA A 185 -4.89 20.47 0.75
N ASP A 186 -5.27 21.73 0.60
CA ASP A 186 -6.02 22.52 1.59
C ASP A 186 -5.40 22.49 3.00
N GLY A 187 -4.06 22.54 3.07
CA GLY A 187 -3.30 22.54 4.33
C GLY A 187 -3.29 21.18 5.06
N LYS A 188 -3.76 20.11 4.41
CA LYS A 188 -3.77 18.75 4.96
C LYS A 188 -2.85 17.85 4.12
N ILE A 189 -2.10 16.99 4.79
CA ILE A 189 -1.38 15.91 4.13
C ILE A 189 -2.41 14.85 3.75
N ILE A 190 -2.53 14.56 2.45
CA ILE A 190 -3.41 13.53 1.93
C ILE A 190 -2.56 12.32 1.58
N SER A 191 -2.94 11.16 2.10
CA SER A 191 -2.42 9.85 1.69
C SER A 191 -3.55 9.06 1.07
N ALA A 192 -3.44 8.78 -0.21
CA ALA A 192 -4.49 8.20 -1.02
C ALA A 192 -3.98 7.01 -1.82
N GLN A 193 -4.90 6.16 -2.26
CA GLN A 193 -4.64 5.08 -3.20
C GLN A 193 -5.72 5.11 -4.28
N VAL A 194 -5.29 5.26 -5.51
CA VAL A 194 -6.16 5.34 -6.69
C VAL A 194 -6.32 3.94 -7.26
N ASP A 195 -7.55 3.42 -7.31
CA ASP A 195 -7.81 2.06 -7.79
C ASP A 195 -7.30 1.83 -9.22
N ARG A 196 -7.52 2.81 -10.10
CA ARG A 196 -7.01 2.75 -11.47
C ARG A 196 -6.64 4.15 -11.97
N LEU A 197 -5.43 4.29 -12.48
CA LEU A 197 -4.90 5.52 -13.06
C LEU A 197 -4.49 5.28 -14.50
N VAL A 198 -5.05 6.07 -15.43
CA VAL A 198 -4.67 6.04 -16.83
C VAL A 198 -4.03 7.37 -17.20
N VAL A 199 -2.78 7.32 -17.67
CA VAL A 199 -2.05 8.51 -18.10
C VAL A 199 -1.81 8.43 -19.60
N THR A 200 -2.40 9.37 -20.34
CA THR A 200 -2.18 9.56 -21.76
C THR A 200 -1.35 10.81 -22.02
N GLU A 201 -1.11 11.15 -23.28
CA GLU A 201 -0.37 12.34 -23.63
C GLU A 201 -1.02 13.62 -23.06
N ASN A 202 -2.34 13.77 -23.15
CA ASN A 202 -3.06 14.99 -22.80
C ASN A 202 -3.97 14.87 -21.58
N LYS A 203 -4.19 13.66 -21.06
CA LYS A 203 -5.17 13.39 -20.00
C LYS A 203 -4.63 12.47 -18.94
N VAL A 204 -5.12 12.68 -17.72
CA VAL A 204 -5.01 11.74 -16.60
C VAL A 204 -6.42 11.37 -16.18
N MET A 205 -6.74 10.08 -16.18
CA MET A 205 -8.03 9.59 -15.74
C MET A 205 -7.84 8.85 -14.41
N ILE A 206 -8.59 9.29 -13.40
CA ILE A 206 -8.70 8.65 -12.09
C ILE A 206 -9.98 7.85 -12.12
N VAL A 207 -9.91 6.56 -11.84
CA VAL A 207 -11.11 5.72 -11.73
C VAL A 207 -11.12 5.03 -10.39
N ASP A 208 -12.20 5.22 -9.67
CA ASP A 208 -12.47 4.61 -8.39
C ASP A 208 -13.60 3.58 -8.55
N PHE A 209 -13.38 2.37 -8.06
CA PHE A 209 -14.34 1.28 -8.19
C PHE A 209 -15.32 1.27 -7.01
N LYS A 210 -16.60 1.26 -7.29
CA LYS A 210 -17.64 1.15 -6.28
C LYS A 210 -18.47 -0.11 -6.47
N THR A 211 -18.52 -0.93 -5.42
CA THR A 211 -19.23 -2.20 -5.40
C THR A 211 -20.57 -2.13 -4.66
N ASN A 212 -20.97 -0.92 -4.23
CA ASN A 212 -22.23 -0.68 -3.50
C ASN A 212 -23.44 -1.00 -4.37
N ARG A 213 -24.47 -1.50 -3.73
CA ARG A 213 -25.77 -1.81 -4.34
C ARG A 213 -26.89 -1.12 -3.55
N PRO A 214 -27.80 -0.42 -4.22
CA PRO A 214 -27.83 -0.13 -5.66
C PRO A 214 -26.74 0.86 -6.07
N ALA A 215 -26.29 0.81 -7.34
CA ALA A 215 -25.44 1.83 -7.94
C ALA A 215 -26.22 3.15 -8.08
N ALA A 216 -25.50 4.30 -8.03
CA ALA A 216 -26.10 5.59 -8.36
C ALA A 216 -26.55 5.57 -9.84
N LYS A 217 -27.69 6.22 -10.12
CA LYS A 217 -28.24 6.27 -11.48
C LYS A 217 -27.70 7.47 -12.26
N THR A 218 -27.44 8.56 -11.58
CA THR A 218 -26.90 9.80 -12.14
C THR A 218 -25.77 10.34 -11.28
N PRO A 219 -24.91 11.23 -11.80
CA PRO A 219 -23.88 11.87 -10.99
C PRO A 219 -24.41 12.61 -9.76
N ALA A 220 -25.64 13.11 -9.81
CA ALA A 220 -26.29 13.80 -8.69
C ALA A 220 -26.67 12.86 -7.54
N ASP A 221 -26.83 11.57 -7.83
CA ASP A 221 -27.16 10.54 -6.83
C ASP A 221 -25.90 9.97 -6.13
N VAL A 222 -24.71 10.41 -6.57
CA VAL A 222 -23.45 9.91 -6.00
C VAL A 222 -23.27 10.46 -4.59
N PRO A 223 -23.00 9.62 -3.58
CA PRO A 223 -22.76 10.08 -2.22
C PRO A 223 -21.68 11.17 -2.15
N PRO A 224 -21.91 12.28 -1.41
CA PRO A 224 -20.97 13.40 -1.31
C PRO A 224 -19.55 12.97 -0.89
N VAL A 225 -19.43 11.94 -0.06
CA VAL A 225 -18.13 11.41 0.39
C VAL A 225 -17.28 10.89 -0.78
N TYR A 226 -17.87 10.29 -1.80
CA TYR A 226 -17.14 9.83 -2.98
C TYR A 226 -16.72 10.99 -3.88
N VAL A 227 -17.58 12.00 -3.99
CA VAL A 227 -17.25 13.23 -4.71
C VAL A 227 -16.06 13.95 -4.05
N LYS A 228 -16.09 14.09 -2.71
CA LYS A 228 -15.01 14.69 -1.92
C LYS A 228 -13.69 13.91 -2.07
N GLN A 229 -13.77 12.56 -2.03
CA GLN A 229 -12.63 11.68 -2.26
C GLN A 229 -11.98 11.93 -3.63
N LEU A 230 -12.77 11.91 -4.69
CA LEU A 230 -12.29 12.10 -6.06
C LEU A 230 -11.76 13.49 -6.32
N ARG A 231 -12.35 14.53 -5.72
CA ARG A 231 -11.81 15.89 -5.79
C ARG A 231 -10.43 15.98 -5.19
N ALA A 232 -10.23 15.41 -3.99
CA ALA A 232 -8.92 15.38 -3.36
C ALA A 232 -7.86 14.67 -4.24
N TYR A 233 -8.22 13.56 -4.87
CA TYR A 233 -7.32 12.86 -5.80
C TYR A 233 -7.01 13.69 -7.04
N ARG A 234 -8.02 14.33 -7.61
CA ARG A 234 -7.89 15.22 -8.78
C ARG A 234 -6.95 16.37 -8.49
N ASP A 235 -7.12 17.04 -7.35
CA ASP A 235 -6.34 18.22 -6.97
C ASP A 235 -4.86 17.85 -6.75
N LEU A 236 -4.59 16.71 -6.15
CA LEU A 236 -3.22 16.17 -6.03
C LEU A 236 -2.60 15.85 -7.39
N LEU A 237 -3.33 15.12 -8.23
CA LEU A 237 -2.81 14.70 -9.54
C LEU A 237 -2.69 15.86 -10.52
N ALA A 238 -3.51 16.90 -10.40
CA ALA A 238 -3.36 18.12 -11.19
C ALA A 238 -2.04 18.86 -10.88
N ARG A 239 -1.54 18.78 -9.65
CA ARG A 239 -0.22 19.32 -9.31
C ARG A 239 0.93 18.46 -9.85
N ILE A 240 0.74 17.14 -9.89
CA ILE A 240 1.74 16.20 -10.44
C ILE A 240 1.79 16.30 -11.96
N TYR A 241 0.66 16.55 -12.60
CA TYR A 241 0.50 16.61 -14.06
C TYR A 241 -0.05 17.96 -14.53
N PRO A 242 0.66 19.09 -14.34
CA PRO A 242 0.12 20.43 -14.58
C PRO A 242 -0.22 20.70 -16.07
N ALA A 243 0.40 19.95 -16.99
CA ALA A 243 0.16 20.08 -18.43
C ALA A 243 -0.97 19.16 -18.95
N LYS A 244 -1.61 18.37 -18.07
CA LYS A 244 -2.62 17.39 -18.48
C LYS A 244 -3.97 17.70 -17.87
N GLN A 245 -5.04 17.39 -18.61
CA GLN A 245 -6.40 17.46 -18.05
C GLN A 245 -6.63 16.27 -17.14
N VAL A 246 -6.87 16.53 -15.85
CA VAL A 246 -7.19 15.48 -14.86
C VAL A 246 -8.71 15.32 -14.76
N GLN A 247 -9.19 14.11 -14.99
CA GLN A 247 -10.61 13.75 -14.96
C GLN A 247 -10.83 12.61 -13.98
N SER A 248 -11.90 12.68 -13.19
CA SER A 248 -12.27 11.67 -12.20
C SER A 248 -13.55 10.94 -12.57
N TYR A 249 -13.55 9.64 -12.32
CA TYR A 249 -14.65 8.74 -12.65
C TYR A 249 -14.94 7.77 -11.52
N ILE A 250 -16.20 7.40 -11.39
CA ILE A 250 -16.63 6.23 -10.62
C ILE A 250 -17.03 5.13 -11.61
N LEU A 251 -16.51 3.93 -11.40
CA LEU A 251 -16.97 2.72 -12.09
C LEU A 251 -17.78 1.86 -11.12
N TRP A 252 -19.08 1.81 -11.36
CA TRP A 252 -20.00 0.94 -10.63
C TRP A 252 -19.86 -0.48 -11.16
N THR A 253 -19.27 -1.37 -10.36
CA THR A 253 -18.90 -2.71 -10.84
C THR A 253 -20.11 -3.59 -11.13
N ASP A 254 -21.19 -3.43 -10.37
CA ASP A 254 -22.41 -4.23 -10.48
C ASP A 254 -23.18 -3.97 -11.80
N THR A 255 -23.19 -2.71 -12.24
CA THR A 255 -23.92 -2.29 -13.45
C THR A 255 -23.02 -2.07 -14.66
N ALA A 256 -21.70 -2.20 -14.49
CA ALA A 256 -20.70 -1.86 -15.48
C ALA A 256 -20.88 -0.44 -16.05
N GLN A 257 -21.25 0.51 -15.19
CA GLN A 257 -21.51 1.89 -15.54
C GLN A 257 -20.38 2.78 -15.04
N ILE A 258 -19.82 3.59 -15.95
CA ILE A 258 -18.82 4.62 -15.61
C ILE A 258 -19.48 6.00 -15.61
N MET A 259 -19.19 6.79 -14.59
CA MET A 259 -19.69 8.15 -14.43
C MET A 259 -18.53 9.11 -14.21
N GLN A 260 -18.49 10.19 -14.96
CA GLN A 260 -17.57 11.30 -14.69
C GLN A 260 -18.08 12.10 -13.50
N ILE A 261 -17.17 12.47 -12.62
CA ILE A 261 -17.44 13.28 -11.42
C ILE A 261 -16.63 14.58 -11.52
N GLU A 262 -17.33 15.71 -11.39
CA GLU A 262 -16.75 17.05 -11.47
C GLU A 262 -16.29 17.59 -10.12
#